data_f00cf188e856c6e482efeb03a46a0cb4
#
_entry.id   f00cf188e856c6e482efeb03a46a0cb4
#
_cell.length_a   1.000
_cell.length_b   1.000
_cell.length_c   1.000
_cell.angle_alpha   90.00
_cell.angle_beta   90.00
_cell.angle_gamma   90.00
#
_symmetry.space_group_name_H-M   'P 1'
#
loop_
_entity.id
_entity.type
_entity.pdbx_description
1 polymer ?
#
loop_
_entity_poly.entity_id
_entity_poly.type
_entity_poly.pdbx_seq_one_letter_code
_entity_poly.pdbx_strand_id
1 'polypeptide(L)'
;MTATPDDAQAAEATAAEAAAASERARFEALVAEADAVSVAGWDFSWLDGRATEERPSWGYARAMGERLGRARAALDIQTGGGEVLASAPKLPPLTVATEGWPPNIACATALLHPLGAVVVADEDKPPLPFGDAAFDLVVSRHPVTTWWEEIARVLAPGGTYFSQQVGPASVFELVEYFLGPQPPEVRGGRDPEQARAAAEAAGLDVVDLRMERLRTEFFDIGAVVYFLRKVIWMVPGFTVGAYRTQLAALHHRMETEGPFVAHTTRFLIEARKPG
;
A
#
# COMPACT_ATOMS: atom_id res chain seq x y z
N MET A 1 34.32 -39.39 -34.80
CA MET A 1 32.86 -39.56 -34.96
C MET A 1 32.26 -38.20 -34.80
N THR A 2 31.89 -37.56 -35.88
CA THR A 2 31.16 -36.27 -35.88
C THR A 2 29.69 -36.59 -35.75
N ALA A 3 29.02 -35.98 -34.74
CA ALA A 3 27.57 -36.10 -34.60
C ALA A 3 26.87 -35.65 -35.87
N THR A 4 25.82 -36.35 -36.25
CA THR A 4 25.02 -35.96 -37.42
C THR A 4 24.18 -34.75 -37.09
N PRO A 5 23.74 -33.95 -38.11
CA PRO A 5 22.83 -32.83 -37.86
C PRO A 5 21.54 -33.24 -37.12
N ASP A 6 21.04 -34.46 -37.34
CA ASP A 6 19.86 -35.04 -36.68
C ASP A 6 20.12 -35.29 -35.18
N ASP A 7 21.30 -35.76 -34.81
CA ASP A 7 21.66 -35.98 -33.41
C ASP A 7 21.77 -34.69 -32.64
N ALA A 8 22.26 -33.60 -33.27
CA ALA A 8 22.34 -32.28 -32.67
C ALA A 8 20.94 -31.69 -32.46
N GLN A 9 20.05 -31.80 -33.43
CA GLN A 9 18.67 -31.29 -33.35
C GLN A 9 17.85 -32.07 -32.32
N ALA A 10 18.02 -33.38 -32.19
CA ALA A 10 17.38 -34.16 -31.14
C ALA A 10 17.89 -33.81 -29.75
N ALA A 11 19.19 -33.53 -29.59
CA ALA A 11 19.75 -33.07 -28.32
C ALA A 11 19.25 -31.68 -27.90
N GLU A 12 19.12 -30.73 -28.83
CA GLU A 12 18.54 -29.41 -28.60
C GLU A 12 17.05 -29.50 -28.19
N ALA A 13 16.23 -30.32 -28.86
CA ALA A 13 14.85 -30.55 -28.52
C ALA A 13 14.70 -31.11 -27.09
N THR A 14 15.53 -32.11 -26.74
CA THR A 14 15.51 -32.68 -25.37
C THR A 14 15.95 -31.69 -24.32
N ALA A 15 16.93 -30.83 -24.60
CA ALA A 15 17.35 -29.76 -23.70
C ALA A 15 16.24 -28.70 -23.50
N ALA A 16 15.55 -28.32 -24.58
CA ALA A 16 14.43 -27.40 -24.52
C ALA A 16 13.24 -27.95 -23.70
N GLU A 17 12.91 -29.24 -23.87
CA GLU A 17 11.87 -29.90 -23.08
C GLU A 17 12.26 -29.98 -21.60
N ALA A 18 13.50 -30.29 -21.28
CA ALA A 18 13.97 -30.29 -19.89
C ALA A 18 13.95 -28.91 -19.25
N ALA A 19 14.33 -27.86 -20.00
CA ALA A 19 14.22 -26.45 -19.54
C ALA A 19 12.78 -26.05 -19.27
N ALA A 20 11.85 -26.36 -20.17
CA ALA A 20 10.43 -26.07 -20.01
C ALA A 20 9.81 -26.83 -18.83
N ALA A 21 10.23 -28.09 -18.59
CA ALA A 21 9.78 -28.86 -17.44
C ALA A 21 10.31 -28.25 -16.13
N SER A 22 11.57 -27.81 -16.10
CA SER A 22 12.16 -27.13 -14.94
C SER A 22 11.49 -25.81 -14.63
N GLU A 23 11.23 -24.97 -15.64
CA GLU A 23 10.50 -23.71 -15.51
C GLU A 23 9.10 -23.94 -14.94
N ARG A 24 8.37 -24.92 -15.46
CA ARG A 24 7.04 -25.29 -14.97
C ARG A 24 7.09 -25.73 -13.50
N ALA A 25 8.05 -26.56 -13.12
CA ALA A 25 8.20 -27.00 -11.74
C ALA A 25 8.50 -25.82 -10.79
N ARG A 26 9.33 -24.87 -11.24
CA ARG A 26 9.61 -23.64 -10.48
C ARG A 26 8.39 -22.75 -10.35
N PHE A 27 7.61 -22.56 -11.42
CA PHE A 27 6.34 -21.85 -11.38
C PHE A 27 5.40 -22.44 -10.32
N GLU A 28 5.18 -23.77 -10.37
CA GLU A 28 4.29 -24.45 -9.43
C GLU A 28 4.75 -24.28 -7.98
N ALA A 29 6.05 -24.41 -7.72
CA ALA A 29 6.62 -24.26 -6.38
C ALA A 29 6.41 -22.84 -5.83
N LEU A 30 6.71 -21.80 -6.62
CA LEU A 30 6.58 -20.40 -6.22
C LEU A 30 5.12 -20.02 -5.97
N VAL A 31 4.21 -20.47 -6.83
CA VAL A 31 2.78 -20.20 -6.70
C VAL A 31 2.21 -20.92 -5.48
N ALA A 32 2.55 -22.21 -5.28
CA ALA A 32 2.07 -22.96 -4.13
C ALA A 32 2.58 -22.39 -2.81
N GLU A 33 3.85 -21.97 -2.74
CA GLU A 33 4.43 -21.31 -1.59
C GLU A 33 3.64 -20.01 -1.26
N ALA A 34 3.49 -19.15 -2.27
CA ALA A 34 2.80 -17.87 -2.11
C ALA A 34 1.31 -18.03 -1.77
N ASP A 35 0.66 -19.09 -2.27
CA ASP A 35 -0.76 -19.37 -1.98
C ASP A 35 -0.98 -19.92 -0.57
N ALA A 36 0.01 -20.57 0.00
CA ALA A 36 -0.04 -21.11 1.36
C ALA A 36 0.23 -20.07 2.45
N VAL A 37 0.89 -18.96 2.12
CA VAL A 37 1.26 -17.93 3.12
C VAL A 37 0.06 -17.15 3.59
N SER A 38 -0.01 -16.89 4.90
CA SER A 38 -1.04 -16.00 5.47
C SER A 38 -0.91 -14.58 4.93
N VAL A 39 -2.05 -14.02 4.53
CA VAL A 39 -2.15 -12.61 4.12
C VAL A 39 -2.88 -11.74 5.14
N ALA A 40 -3.07 -12.24 6.37
CA ALA A 40 -3.69 -11.49 7.45
C ALA A 40 -2.81 -10.29 7.87
N GLY A 41 -3.45 -9.18 8.26
CA GLY A 41 -2.76 -7.95 8.66
C GLY A 41 -2.08 -7.21 7.53
N TRP A 42 -1.24 -6.22 7.86
CA TRP A 42 -0.50 -5.37 6.92
C TRP A 42 1.02 -5.60 6.95
N ASP A 43 1.47 -6.76 7.44
CA ASP A 43 2.85 -7.18 7.32
C ASP A 43 3.15 -7.63 5.87
N PHE A 44 4.13 -7.02 5.24
CA PHE A 44 4.61 -7.33 3.89
C PHE A 44 6.02 -7.94 3.90
N SER A 45 6.54 -8.33 5.06
CA SER A 45 7.90 -8.85 5.21
C SER A 45 8.19 -10.10 4.38
N TRP A 46 7.15 -10.85 4.00
CA TRP A 46 7.32 -11.99 3.09
C TRP A 46 7.82 -11.58 1.69
N LEU A 47 7.64 -10.30 1.32
CA LEU A 47 8.17 -9.74 0.08
C LEU A 47 9.65 -9.33 0.18
N ASP A 48 10.28 -9.37 1.35
CA ASP A 48 11.69 -9.02 1.52
C ASP A 48 12.57 -9.91 0.65
N GLY A 49 13.36 -9.29 -0.24
CA GLY A 49 14.16 -9.98 -1.25
C GLY A 49 13.37 -10.53 -2.45
N ARG A 50 12.03 -10.45 -2.47
CA ARG A 50 11.16 -10.89 -3.58
C ARG A 50 10.52 -9.73 -4.34
N ALA A 51 10.45 -8.57 -3.70
CA ALA A 51 9.98 -7.32 -4.32
C ALA A 51 10.69 -6.13 -3.71
N THR A 52 10.71 -5.02 -4.45
CA THR A 52 11.15 -3.71 -3.94
C THR A 52 10.15 -2.64 -4.28
N GLU A 53 10.05 -1.63 -3.44
CA GLU A 53 9.32 -0.38 -3.70
C GLU A 53 10.21 0.79 -3.28
N GLU A 54 10.43 1.73 -4.19
CA GLU A 54 11.08 2.99 -3.85
C GLU A 54 10.26 3.75 -2.80
N ARG A 55 10.94 4.51 -1.97
CA ARG A 55 10.29 5.32 -0.93
C ARG A 55 10.19 6.77 -1.37
N PRO A 56 9.06 7.43 -1.06
CA PRO A 56 8.93 8.87 -1.35
C PRO A 56 10.01 9.69 -0.66
N SER A 57 10.50 10.72 -1.36
CA SER A 57 11.62 11.56 -0.90
C SER A 57 11.33 12.33 0.39
N TRP A 58 10.04 12.57 0.71
CA TRP A 58 9.64 13.33 1.91
C TRP A 58 9.78 12.58 3.23
N GLY A 59 9.98 11.25 3.23
CA GLY A 59 10.20 10.47 4.45
C GLY A 59 9.06 10.61 5.46
N TYR A 60 7.84 10.17 5.11
CA TYR A 60 6.60 10.39 5.87
C TYR A 60 6.73 10.11 7.37
N ALA A 61 7.24 8.95 7.77
CA ALA A 61 7.32 8.55 9.18
C ALA A 61 8.17 9.54 10.01
N ARG A 62 9.30 10.00 9.44
CA ARG A 62 10.15 11.03 10.09
C ARG A 62 9.40 12.36 10.20
N ALA A 63 8.81 12.82 9.10
CA ALA A 63 8.09 14.10 9.06
C ALA A 63 6.84 14.09 9.97
N MET A 64 6.15 12.97 10.09
CA MET A 64 5.06 12.75 11.04
C MET A 64 5.58 12.79 12.48
N GLY A 65 6.68 12.08 12.79
CA GLY A 65 7.29 12.07 14.12
C GLY A 65 7.73 13.46 14.60
N GLU A 66 8.25 14.30 13.71
CA GLU A 66 8.59 15.71 14.01
C GLU A 66 7.36 16.55 14.40
N ARG A 67 6.20 16.30 13.75
CA ARG A 67 4.92 16.97 14.06
C ARG A 67 4.33 16.46 15.38
N LEU A 68 4.32 15.13 15.58
CA LEU A 68 3.88 14.51 16.83
C LEU A 68 4.67 15.04 18.03
N GLY A 69 6.00 15.20 17.88
CA GLY A 69 6.85 15.73 18.95
C GLY A 69 6.52 17.16 19.40
N ARG A 70 5.79 17.93 18.60
CA ARG A 70 5.35 19.32 18.88
C ARG A 70 3.89 19.44 19.25
N ALA A 71 3.07 18.44 18.91
CA ALA A 71 1.65 18.42 19.17
C ALA A 71 1.36 18.17 20.66
N ARG A 72 0.17 18.57 21.11
CA ARG A 72 -0.36 18.29 22.45
C ARG A 72 -1.43 17.22 22.41
N ALA A 73 -2.20 17.18 21.33
CA ALA A 73 -3.27 16.24 21.09
C ALA A 73 -3.25 15.80 19.62
N ALA A 74 -2.99 14.52 19.36
CA ALA A 74 -2.93 13.96 18.03
C ALA A 74 -3.94 12.84 17.82
N LEU A 75 -4.50 12.79 16.61
CA LEU A 75 -5.36 11.73 16.12
C LEU A 75 -4.69 11.09 14.89
N ASP A 76 -4.51 9.77 14.90
CA ASP A 76 -4.13 8.98 13.73
C ASP A 76 -5.36 8.23 13.20
N ILE A 77 -5.82 8.60 12.01
CA ILE A 77 -7.03 8.04 11.40
C ILE A 77 -6.65 6.84 10.53
N GLN A 78 -7.34 5.71 10.72
CA GLN A 78 -7.10 4.46 9.99
C GLN A 78 -5.66 3.97 10.18
N THR A 79 -5.25 3.81 11.44
CA THR A 79 -3.86 3.55 11.83
C THR A 79 -3.31 2.19 11.35
N GLY A 80 -4.19 1.26 10.89
CA GLY A 80 -3.80 -0.11 10.58
C GLY A 80 -3.35 -0.87 11.82
N GLY A 81 -2.19 -1.53 11.74
CA GLY A 81 -1.59 -2.21 12.91
C GLY A 81 -0.88 -1.28 13.89
N GLY A 82 -0.78 0.02 13.58
CA GLY A 82 -0.16 1.03 14.44
C GLY A 82 1.36 1.19 14.27
N GLU A 83 2.01 0.44 13.37
CA GLU A 83 3.47 0.37 13.24
C GLU A 83 4.07 1.73 12.88
N VAL A 84 3.39 2.49 12.03
CA VAL A 84 3.88 3.81 11.57
C VAL A 84 3.79 4.83 12.71
N LEU A 85 2.69 4.86 13.46
CA LEU A 85 2.54 5.73 14.63
C LEU A 85 3.54 5.34 15.72
N ALA A 86 3.72 4.04 15.99
CA ALA A 86 4.68 3.53 16.96
C ALA A 86 6.14 3.85 16.62
N SER A 87 6.46 4.11 15.35
CA SER A 87 7.81 4.49 14.92
C SER A 87 8.20 5.93 15.31
N ALA A 88 7.25 6.74 15.77
CA ALA A 88 7.52 8.10 16.22
C ALA A 88 8.38 8.11 17.48
N PRO A 89 9.46 8.92 17.54
CA PRO A 89 10.34 8.97 18.71
C PRO A 89 9.63 9.43 19.99
N LYS A 90 8.56 10.19 19.84
CA LYS A 90 7.76 10.72 20.94
C LYS A 90 6.32 10.95 20.49
N LEU A 91 5.39 10.48 21.29
CA LEU A 91 3.96 10.76 21.12
C LEU A 91 3.53 11.95 22.00
N PRO A 92 2.51 12.72 21.56
CA PRO A 92 1.88 13.75 22.38
C PRO A 92 1.24 13.18 23.65
N PRO A 93 1.03 14.01 24.70
CA PRO A 93 0.34 13.57 25.92
C PRO A 93 -1.06 12.97 25.69
N LEU A 94 -1.80 13.50 24.69
CA LEU A 94 -3.03 12.89 24.20
C LEU A 94 -2.76 12.36 22.78
N THR A 95 -2.73 11.05 22.65
CA THR A 95 -2.60 10.38 21.35
C THR A 95 -3.72 9.37 21.21
N VAL A 96 -4.50 9.51 20.15
CA VAL A 96 -5.61 8.62 19.79
C VAL A 96 -5.38 8.07 18.40
N ALA A 97 -5.67 6.79 18.20
CA ALA A 97 -5.68 6.16 16.89
C ALA A 97 -7.05 5.54 16.63
N THR A 98 -7.56 5.62 15.41
CA THR A 98 -8.78 4.90 14.99
C THR A 98 -8.45 3.74 14.06
N GLU A 99 -9.25 2.67 14.14
CA GLU A 99 -9.17 1.54 13.23
C GLU A 99 -10.52 0.80 13.21
N GLY A 100 -10.94 0.37 12.02
CA GLY A 100 -12.24 -0.28 11.82
C GLY A 100 -12.18 -1.80 11.74
N TRP A 101 -11.04 -2.37 11.35
CA TRP A 101 -10.93 -3.82 11.18
C TRP A 101 -10.46 -4.53 12.45
N PRO A 102 -11.27 -5.46 13.02
CA PRO A 102 -10.97 -6.06 14.33
C PRO A 102 -9.57 -6.65 14.49
N PRO A 103 -8.98 -7.36 13.52
CA PRO A 103 -7.61 -7.85 13.66
C PRO A 103 -6.57 -6.73 13.78
N ASN A 104 -6.72 -5.63 13.03
CA ASN A 104 -5.85 -4.46 13.15
C ASN A 104 -6.03 -3.74 14.48
N ILE A 105 -7.27 -3.61 14.96
CA ILE A 105 -7.56 -3.02 16.28
C ILE A 105 -6.78 -3.75 17.36
N ALA A 106 -6.77 -5.09 17.34
CA ALA A 106 -6.02 -5.89 18.30
C ALA A 106 -4.51 -5.65 18.22
N CYS A 107 -3.95 -5.63 16.98
CA CYS A 107 -2.54 -5.36 16.75
C CYS A 107 -2.15 -3.93 17.20
N ALA A 108 -2.92 -2.93 16.75
CA ALA A 108 -2.68 -1.53 17.12
C ALA A 108 -2.78 -1.31 18.64
N THR A 109 -3.78 -1.91 19.29
CA THR A 109 -3.94 -1.81 20.75
C THR A 109 -2.73 -2.41 21.48
N ALA A 110 -2.30 -3.61 21.09
CA ALA A 110 -1.13 -4.26 21.69
C ALA A 110 0.15 -3.45 21.51
N LEU A 111 0.31 -2.80 20.35
CA LEU A 111 1.51 -2.03 20.01
C LEU A 111 1.51 -0.62 20.59
N LEU A 112 0.39 0.10 20.54
CA LEU A 112 0.31 1.52 20.88
C LEU A 112 -0.02 1.80 22.34
N HIS A 113 -0.77 0.93 23.01
CA HIS A 113 -1.14 1.12 24.42
C HIS A 113 0.07 1.24 25.37
N PRO A 114 1.14 0.42 25.24
CA PRO A 114 2.36 0.60 26.04
C PRO A 114 3.08 1.94 25.80
N LEU A 115 2.83 2.60 24.66
CA LEU A 115 3.37 3.90 24.32
C LEU A 115 2.50 5.07 24.82
N GLY A 116 1.38 4.77 25.49
CA GLY A 116 0.45 5.76 26.03
C GLY A 116 -0.61 6.26 25.05
N ALA A 117 -0.75 5.64 23.87
CA ALA A 117 -1.82 5.98 22.94
C ALA A 117 -3.07 5.12 23.17
N VAL A 118 -4.23 5.67 22.88
CA VAL A 118 -5.53 4.99 22.94
C VAL A 118 -5.98 4.59 21.56
N VAL A 119 -6.36 3.34 21.35
CA VAL A 119 -6.96 2.87 20.12
C VAL A 119 -8.49 2.83 20.28
N VAL A 120 -9.18 3.51 19.38
CA VAL A 120 -10.64 3.55 19.31
C VAL A 120 -11.09 2.71 18.12
N ALA A 121 -11.93 1.71 18.39
CA ALA A 121 -12.60 0.95 17.34
C ALA A 121 -13.66 1.86 16.68
N ASP A 122 -13.47 2.17 15.41
CA ASP A 122 -14.36 3.04 14.64
C ASP A 122 -14.58 2.46 13.24
N GLU A 123 -15.83 2.41 12.80
CA GLU A 123 -16.19 1.87 11.47
C GLU A 123 -15.71 2.75 10.31
N ASP A 124 -14.92 3.79 10.59
CA ASP A 124 -14.44 4.77 9.61
C ASP A 124 -15.59 5.42 8.82
N LYS A 125 -16.59 5.84 9.57
CA LYS A 125 -17.76 6.57 9.04
C LYS A 125 -18.02 7.83 9.85
N PRO A 126 -18.45 8.93 9.21
CA PRO A 126 -18.87 10.11 9.95
C PRO A 126 -20.15 9.86 10.77
N PRO A 127 -20.28 10.52 11.93
CA PRO A 127 -19.27 11.38 12.53
C PRO A 127 -18.20 10.59 13.28
N LEU A 128 -16.95 11.08 13.25
CA LEU A 128 -15.90 10.54 14.12
C LEU A 128 -16.28 10.71 15.60
N PRO A 129 -15.97 9.76 16.49
CA PRO A 129 -16.42 9.75 17.89
C PRO A 129 -15.67 10.74 18.78
N PHE A 130 -15.34 11.92 18.26
CA PHE A 130 -14.59 12.97 18.95
C PHE A 130 -15.31 14.30 18.89
N GLY A 131 -15.08 15.13 19.91
CA GLY A 131 -15.61 16.50 19.95
C GLY A 131 -14.93 17.43 18.94
N ASP A 132 -15.57 18.57 18.68
CA ASP A 132 -15.02 19.62 17.84
C ASP A 132 -13.73 20.17 18.44
N ALA A 133 -12.77 20.53 17.58
CA ALA A 133 -11.50 21.14 17.97
C ALA A 133 -10.69 20.36 19.05
N ALA A 134 -10.82 19.04 19.06
CA ALA A 134 -10.20 18.19 20.05
C ALA A 134 -8.69 17.96 19.83
N PHE A 135 -8.19 18.12 18.60
CA PHE A 135 -6.81 17.79 18.22
C PHE A 135 -6.11 18.95 17.53
N ASP A 136 -4.85 19.17 17.87
CA ASP A 136 -3.98 20.13 17.16
C ASP A 136 -3.21 19.47 16.00
N LEU A 137 -3.20 18.13 15.92
CA LEU A 137 -2.66 17.37 14.81
C LEU A 137 -3.56 16.18 14.48
N VAL A 138 -3.89 16.03 13.19
CA VAL A 138 -4.52 14.82 12.64
C VAL A 138 -3.57 14.26 11.58
N VAL A 139 -3.29 12.96 11.66
CA VAL A 139 -2.44 12.27 10.69
C VAL A 139 -3.17 11.07 10.10
N SER A 140 -2.77 10.63 8.91
CA SER A 140 -3.19 9.35 8.36
C SER A 140 -2.18 8.87 7.30
N ARG A 141 -2.06 7.56 7.17
CA ARG A 141 -1.21 6.98 6.13
C ARG A 141 -2.00 5.98 5.29
N HIS A 142 -2.12 6.27 4.00
CA HIS A 142 -2.88 5.47 3.04
C HIS A 142 -4.35 5.25 3.46
N PRO A 143 -5.08 6.31 3.86
CA PRO A 143 -6.47 6.16 4.24
C PRO A 143 -7.29 5.59 3.08
N VAL A 144 -8.29 4.78 3.40
CA VAL A 144 -9.24 4.26 2.41
C VAL A 144 -10.15 5.40 1.95
N THR A 145 -10.66 6.16 2.92
CA THR A 145 -11.50 7.35 2.69
C THR A 145 -11.00 8.49 3.55
N THR A 146 -11.00 9.71 3.00
CA THR A 146 -10.64 10.93 3.74
C THR A 146 -11.90 11.75 3.96
N TRP A 147 -12.36 11.83 5.21
CA TRP A 147 -13.55 12.58 5.63
C TRP A 147 -13.17 14.03 5.95
N TRP A 148 -13.05 14.88 4.94
CA TRP A 148 -12.49 16.22 5.05
C TRP A 148 -13.25 17.11 6.04
N GLU A 149 -14.59 17.06 6.05
CA GLU A 149 -15.43 17.82 6.99
C GLU A 149 -15.20 17.38 8.44
N GLU A 150 -15.03 16.07 8.66
CA GLU A 150 -14.75 15.54 10.00
C GLU A 150 -13.33 15.90 10.46
N ILE A 151 -12.34 15.82 9.57
CA ILE A 151 -10.97 16.26 9.85
C ILE A 151 -10.97 17.74 10.23
N ALA A 152 -11.66 18.58 9.45
CA ALA A 152 -11.81 20.00 9.74
C ALA A 152 -12.55 20.25 11.07
N ARG A 153 -13.56 19.46 11.39
CA ARG A 153 -14.35 19.57 12.63
C ARG A 153 -13.51 19.26 13.85
N VAL A 154 -12.77 18.12 13.84
CA VAL A 154 -12.00 17.66 15.00
C VAL A 154 -10.70 18.43 15.20
N LEU A 155 -10.17 19.10 14.16
CA LEU A 155 -9.00 19.96 14.27
C LEU A 155 -9.34 21.24 15.04
N ALA A 156 -8.49 21.59 15.98
CA ALA A 156 -8.49 22.89 16.64
C ALA A 156 -8.12 24.02 15.65
N PRO A 157 -8.55 25.26 15.89
CA PRO A 157 -8.04 26.40 15.12
C PRO A 157 -6.51 26.44 15.12
N GLY A 158 -5.90 26.61 13.94
CA GLY A 158 -4.45 26.53 13.73
C GLY A 158 -3.89 25.10 13.69
N GLY A 159 -4.72 24.08 13.88
CA GLY A 159 -4.33 22.66 13.81
C GLY A 159 -4.02 22.21 12.40
N THR A 160 -3.30 21.10 12.30
CA THR A 160 -2.75 20.57 11.03
C THR A 160 -3.25 19.15 10.75
N TYR A 161 -3.69 18.91 9.52
CA TYR A 161 -3.78 17.58 8.93
C TYR A 161 -2.54 17.28 8.11
N PHE A 162 -1.92 16.09 8.33
CA PHE A 162 -0.73 15.66 7.61
C PHE A 162 -0.88 14.20 7.17
N SER A 163 -0.90 13.95 5.87
CA SER A 163 -1.19 12.62 5.34
C SER A 163 -0.32 12.26 4.14
N GLN A 164 0.06 10.98 4.07
CA GLN A 164 0.53 10.34 2.85
C GLN A 164 -0.57 9.44 2.32
N GLN A 165 -0.94 9.62 1.07
CA GLN A 165 -2.03 8.88 0.43
C GLN A 165 -1.55 8.13 -0.81
N VAL A 166 -2.31 7.13 -1.23
CA VAL A 166 -2.11 6.44 -2.51
C VAL A 166 -2.64 7.35 -3.61
N GLY A 167 -1.83 7.60 -4.62
CA GLY A 167 -2.20 8.43 -5.77
C GLY A 167 -2.81 7.65 -6.93
N PRO A 168 -3.10 8.34 -8.05
CA PRO A 168 -3.76 7.77 -9.22
C PRO A 168 -2.93 6.68 -9.87
N ALA A 169 -3.60 5.70 -10.47
CA ALA A 169 -3.02 4.60 -11.25
C ALA A 169 -1.86 3.85 -10.55
N SER A 170 -1.87 3.78 -9.21
CA SER A 170 -0.84 3.08 -8.44
C SER A 170 -0.85 1.58 -8.74
N VAL A 171 0.29 1.03 -9.22
CA VAL A 171 0.50 -0.38 -9.63
C VAL A 171 -0.40 -0.79 -10.82
N PHE A 172 -0.83 0.15 -11.65
CA PHE A 172 -1.78 -0.18 -12.73
C PHE A 172 -1.15 -1.01 -13.84
N GLU A 173 0.17 -1.02 -14.00
CA GLU A 173 0.84 -1.96 -14.90
C GLU A 173 0.50 -3.42 -14.54
N LEU A 174 0.40 -3.73 -13.24
CA LEU A 174 0.01 -5.05 -12.77
C LEU A 174 -1.52 -5.26 -12.90
N VAL A 175 -2.33 -4.28 -12.50
CA VAL A 175 -3.79 -4.33 -12.61
C VAL A 175 -4.21 -4.58 -14.07
N GLU A 176 -3.65 -3.81 -15.01
CA GLU A 176 -3.98 -3.88 -16.43
C GLU A 176 -3.44 -5.15 -17.10
N TYR A 177 -2.37 -5.74 -16.56
CA TYR A 177 -1.92 -7.05 -17.02
C TYR A 177 -3.00 -8.14 -16.81
N PHE A 178 -3.70 -8.10 -15.67
CA PHE A 178 -4.73 -9.11 -15.34
C PHE A 178 -6.13 -8.75 -15.84
N LEU A 179 -6.51 -7.48 -15.79
CA LEU A 179 -7.88 -7.01 -16.08
C LEU A 179 -8.01 -6.31 -17.45
N GLY A 180 -6.89 -6.10 -18.15
CA GLY A 180 -6.87 -5.25 -19.35
C GLY A 180 -6.91 -3.75 -19.04
N PRO A 181 -6.85 -2.89 -20.08
CA PRO A 181 -6.81 -1.43 -19.94
C PRO A 181 -7.98 -0.92 -19.10
N GLN A 182 -7.67 -0.06 -18.12
CA GLN A 182 -8.69 0.51 -17.23
C GLN A 182 -9.20 1.86 -17.78
N PRO A 183 -10.48 2.19 -17.57
CA PRO A 183 -11.06 3.46 -17.99
C PRO A 183 -10.33 4.66 -17.38
N PRO A 184 -10.31 5.82 -18.09
CA PRO A 184 -9.63 7.03 -17.61
C PRO A 184 -10.09 7.50 -16.21
N GLU A 185 -11.39 7.38 -15.91
CA GLU A 185 -11.95 7.73 -14.60
C GLU A 185 -11.45 6.83 -13.47
N VAL A 186 -11.20 5.55 -13.74
CA VAL A 186 -10.61 4.60 -12.78
C VAL A 186 -9.12 4.90 -12.59
N ARG A 187 -8.42 5.17 -13.70
CA ARG A 187 -7.00 5.55 -13.67
C ARG A 187 -6.77 6.89 -12.99
N GLY A 188 -7.67 7.86 -13.17
CA GLY A 188 -7.65 9.19 -12.56
C GLY A 188 -8.21 9.24 -11.13
N GLY A 189 -8.69 8.14 -10.60
CA GLY A 189 -9.12 8.08 -9.20
C GLY A 189 -7.98 8.40 -8.22
N ARG A 190 -8.30 8.96 -7.06
CA ARG A 190 -7.33 9.40 -6.04
C ARG A 190 -6.41 10.53 -6.51
N ASP A 191 -6.95 11.45 -7.30
CA ASP A 191 -6.25 12.62 -7.80
C ASP A 191 -5.91 13.57 -6.63
N PRO A 192 -4.62 13.98 -6.46
CA PRO A 192 -4.22 14.94 -5.44
C PRO A 192 -4.93 16.30 -5.52
N GLU A 193 -5.26 16.78 -6.73
CA GLU A 193 -5.97 18.06 -6.87
C GLU A 193 -7.45 17.95 -6.46
N GLN A 194 -8.07 16.79 -6.62
CA GLN A 194 -9.40 16.56 -6.05
C GLN A 194 -9.33 16.51 -4.51
N ALA A 195 -8.27 15.93 -3.93
CA ALA A 195 -8.06 15.94 -2.49
C ALA A 195 -7.84 17.38 -1.96
N ARG A 196 -7.07 18.22 -2.70
CA ARG A 196 -6.91 19.65 -2.42
C ARG A 196 -8.27 20.35 -2.40
N ALA A 197 -9.02 20.24 -3.49
CA ALA A 197 -10.32 20.92 -3.63
C ALA A 197 -11.30 20.50 -2.52
N ALA A 198 -11.31 19.22 -2.14
CA ALA A 198 -12.16 18.72 -1.07
C ALA A 198 -11.73 19.24 0.32
N ALA A 199 -10.43 19.34 0.59
CA ALA A 199 -9.89 19.94 1.81
C ALA A 199 -10.27 21.42 1.93
N GLU A 200 -10.08 22.17 0.84
CA GLU A 200 -10.43 23.61 0.78
C GLU A 200 -11.94 23.84 0.92
N ALA A 201 -12.77 22.98 0.30
CA ALA A 201 -14.23 23.02 0.48
C ALA A 201 -14.67 22.75 1.93
N ALA A 202 -13.89 21.95 2.68
CA ALA A 202 -14.10 21.71 4.11
C ALA A 202 -13.54 22.83 5.01
N GLY A 203 -12.98 23.90 4.45
CA GLY A 203 -12.45 25.04 5.17
C GLY A 203 -11.01 24.85 5.69
N LEU A 204 -10.24 24.00 5.06
CA LEU A 204 -8.82 23.83 5.36
C LEU A 204 -7.95 24.50 4.30
N ASP A 205 -6.86 25.14 4.71
CA ASP A 205 -5.85 25.71 3.80
C ASP A 205 -4.80 24.65 3.46
N VAL A 206 -4.72 24.21 2.20
CA VAL A 206 -3.70 23.26 1.75
C VAL A 206 -2.36 24.00 1.59
N VAL A 207 -1.39 23.67 2.43
CA VAL A 207 -0.08 24.33 2.49
C VAL A 207 1.04 23.54 1.82
N ASP A 208 0.86 22.24 1.63
CA ASP A 208 1.80 21.40 0.88
C ASP A 208 1.04 20.29 0.15
N LEU A 209 1.33 20.09 -1.14
CA LEU A 209 0.81 18.99 -1.94
C LEU A 209 1.90 18.54 -2.91
N ARG A 210 2.34 17.31 -2.77
CA ARG A 210 3.40 16.71 -3.59
C ARG A 210 3.02 15.30 -4.00
N MET A 211 3.34 14.91 -5.22
CA MET A 211 3.12 13.55 -5.71
C MET A 211 4.42 12.99 -6.29
N GLU A 212 4.69 11.72 -6.05
CA GLU A 212 5.80 10.97 -6.64
C GLU A 212 5.31 9.66 -7.22
N ARG A 213 5.92 9.28 -8.33
CA ARG A 213 5.78 7.98 -8.97
C ARG A 213 7.02 7.17 -8.66
N LEU A 214 6.84 6.02 -8.03
CA LEU A 214 7.89 5.23 -7.38
C LEU A 214 7.99 3.88 -8.07
N ARG A 215 9.19 3.48 -8.43
CA ARG A 215 9.44 2.19 -9.06
C ARG A 215 9.19 1.06 -8.06
N THR A 216 8.47 0.04 -8.51
CA THR A 216 8.19 -1.19 -7.78
C THR A 216 8.57 -2.37 -8.66
N GLU A 217 9.34 -3.31 -8.15
CA GLU A 217 9.78 -4.49 -8.87
C GLU A 217 9.35 -5.75 -8.14
N PHE A 218 8.81 -6.70 -8.89
CA PHE A 218 8.53 -8.05 -8.42
C PHE A 218 9.53 -8.99 -9.08
N PHE A 219 10.31 -9.73 -8.27
CA PHE A 219 11.41 -10.55 -8.77
C PHE A 219 10.99 -11.96 -9.15
N ASP A 220 9.87 -12.44 -8.60
CA ASP A 220 9.31 -13.74 -8.92
C ASP A 220 7.77 -13.72 -8.91
N ILE A 221 7.17 -14.75 -9.52
CA ILE A 221 5.72 -14.86 -9.64
C ILE A 221 5.03 -15.06 -8.28
N GLY A 222 5.72 -15.64 -7.30
CA GLY A 222 5.20 -15.81 -5.95
C GLY A 222 4.97 -14.43 -5.29
N ALA A 223 5.89 -13.47 -5.50
CA ALA A 223 5.72 -12.10 -5.01
C ALA A 223 4.45 -11.44 -5.59
N VAL A 224 4.18 -11.65 -6.88
CA VAL A 224 2.95 -11.16 -7.54
C VAL A 224 1.71 -11.82 -6.92
N VAL A 225 1.71 -13.13 -6.77
CA VAL A 225 0.59 -13.89 -6.17
C VAL A 225 0.32 -13.41 -4.75
N TYR A 226 1.36 -13.33 -3.91
CA TYR A 226 1.23 -12.84 -2.54
C TYR A 226 0.66 -11.43 -2.49
N PHE A 227 1.19 -10.51 -3.30
CA PHE A 227 0.73 -9.13 -3.37
C PHE A 227 -0.75 -9.04 -3.74
N LEU A 228 -1.20 -9.74 -4.79
CA LEU A 228 -2.60 -9.71 -5.25
C LEU A 228 -3.57 -10.36 -4.25
N ARG A 229 -3.13 -11.38 -3.50
CA ARG A 229 -3.91 -11.98 -2.42
C ARG A 229 -4.02 -11.05 -1.20
N LYS A 230 -3.02 -10.22 -0.96
CA LYS A 230 -2.99 -9.28 0.18
C LYS A 230 -3.72 -7.99 -0.13
N VAL A 231 -3.60 -7.49 -1.35
CA VAL A 231 -4.20 -6.22 -1.82
C VAL A 231 -5.38 -6.54 -2.73
N ILE A 232 -6.38 -7.19 -2.18
CA ILE A 232 -7.49 -7.86 -2.88
C ILE A 232 -8.32 -6.96 -3.80
N TRP A 233 -8.28 -5.65 -3.59
CA TRP A 233 -9.00 -4.68 -4.43
C TRP A 233 -8.27 -4.33 -5.73
N MET A 234 -6.98 -4.71 -5.88
CA MET A 234 -6.23 -4.45 -7.12
C MET A 234 -6.74 -5.31 -8.28
N VAL A 235 -7.01 -6.60 -8.01
CA VAL A 235 -7.64 -7.52 -8.96
C VAL A 235 -8.80 -8.21 -8.23
N PRO A 236 -10.01 -7.62 -8.25
CA PRO A 236 -11.15 -8.16 -7.52
C PRO A 236 -11.45 -9.61 -7.91
N GLY A 237 -11.64 -10.47 -6.93
CA GLY A 237 -11.88 -11.89 -7.14
C GLY A 237 -10.63 -12.69 -7.56
N PHE A 238 -9.42 -12.15 -7.36
CA PHE A 238 -8.19 -12.86 -7.66
C PHE A 238 -8.11 -14.20 -6.93
N THR A 239 -7.87 -15.25 -7.71
CA THR A 239 -7.44 -16.56 -7.21
C THR A 239 -6.39 -17.13 -8.16
N VAL A 240 -5.47 -17.92 -7.65
CA VAL A 240 -4.45 -18.59 -8.46
C VAL A 240 -5.08 -19.42 -9.58
N GLY A 241 -6.18 -20.12 -9.28
CA GLY A 241 -6.88 -20.95 -10.25
C GLY A 241 -7.48 -20.14 -11.41
N ALA A 242 -8.15 -19.02 -11.10
CA ALA A 242 -8.80 -18.18 -12.11
C ALA A 242 -7.80 -17.52 -13.07
N TYR A 243 -6.62 -17.17 -12.58
CA TYR A 243 -5.59 -16.44 -13.33
C TYR A 243 -4.36 -17.27 -13.69
N ARG A 244 -4.45 -18.61 -13.58
CA ARG A 244 -3.30 -19.51 -13.76
C ARG A 244 -2.56 -19.32 -15.09
N THR A 245 -3.30 -19.15 -16.18
CA THR A 245 -2.71 -18.95 -17.51
C THR A 245 -1.92 -17.64 -17.59
N GLN A 246 -2.49 -16.54 -17.08
CA GLN A 246 -1.80 -15.24 -17.05
C GLN A 246 -0.60 -15.27 -16.11
N LEU A 247 -0.71 -15.95 -14.95
CA LEU A 247 0.40 -16.12 -14.02
C LEU A 247 1.56 -16.91 -14.65
N ALA A 248 1.26 -17.99 -15.39
CA ALA A 248 2.30 -18.76 -16.09
C ALA A 248 2.99 -17.94 -17.19
N ALA A 249 2.21 -17.18 -17.98
CA ALA A 249 2.76 -16.28 -18.99
C ALA A 249 3.62 -15.17 -18.37
N LEU A 250 3.19 -14.60 -17.22
CA LEU A 250 3.97 -13.61 -16.50
C LEU A 250 5.26 -14.19 -15.95
N HIS A 251 5.21 -15.41 -15.38
CA HIS A 251 6.39 -16.11 -14.90
C HIS A 251 7.42 -16.30 -16.02
N HIS A 252 7.00 -16.84 -17.16
CA HIS A 252 7.85 -17.00 -18.32
C HIS A 252 8.51 -15.69 -18.76
N ARG A 253 7.73 -14.62 -18.81
CA ARG A 253 8.24 -13.27 -19.13
C ARG A 253 9.28 -12.80 -18.10
N MET A 254 9.03 -13.03 -16.80
CA MET A 254 9.97 -12.64 -15.74
C MET A 254 11.26 -13.44 -15.79
N GLU A 255 11.22 -14.72 -16.17
CA GLU A 255 12.42 -15.56 -16.36
C GLU A 255 13.27 -15.12 -17.57
N THR A 256 12.63 -14.57 -18.61
CA THR A 256 13.30 -14.18 -19.86
C THR A 256 13.69 -12.72 -19.95
N GLU A 257 12.89 -11.82 -19.40
CA GLU A 257 13.03 -10.36 -19.51
C GLU A 257 13.49 -9.70 -18.19
N GLY A 258 13.44 -10.43 -17.07
CA GLY A 258 13.73 -9.92 -15.74
C GLY A 258 12.50 -9.51 -14.95
N PRO A 259 12.67 -8.82 -13.81
CA PRO A 259 11.60 -8.49 -12.88
C PRO A 259 10.42 -7.79 -13.53
N PHE A 260 9.21 -8.08 -13.03
CA PHE A 260 8.04 -7.28 -13.43
C PHE A 260 8.10 -5.91 -12.77
N VAL A 261 8.12 -4.88 -13.60
CA VAL A 261 8.20 -3.49 -13.15
C VAL A 261 6.82 -2.85 -13.18
N ALA A 262 6.41 -2.30 -12.05
CA ALA A 262 5.24 -1.44 -11.91
C ALA A 262 5.63 -0.15 -11.21
N HIS A 263 4.69 0.78 -11.06
CA HIS A 263 4.92 2.00 -10.32
C HIS A 263 3.81 2.24 -9.33
N THR A 264 4.18 2.43 -8.08
CA THR A 264 3.28 3.00 -7.09
C THR A 264 3.27 4.52 -7.23
N THR A 265 2.13 5.12 -6.94
CA THR A 265 2.01 6.57 -6.81
C THR A 265 1.62 6.92 -5.39
N ARG A 266 2.30 7.90 -4.83
CA ARG A 266 2.02 8.41 -3.50
C ARG A 266 1.93 9.92 -3.58
N PHE A 267 1.02 10.50 -2.81
CA PHE A 267 1.05 11.93 -2.59
C PHE A 267 1.04 12.29 -1.11
N LEU A 268 1.69 13.36 -0.80
CA LEU A 268 1.69 14.00 0.50
C LEU A 268 0.76 15.19 0.45
N ILE A 269 -0.08 15.34 1.47
CA ILE A 269 -0.91 16.52 1.67
C ILE A 269 -0.75 17.01 3.10
N GLU A 270 -0.49 18.31 3.25
CA GLU A 270 -0.57 19.04 4.50
C GLU A 270 -1.60 20.15 4.37
N ALA A 271 -2.56 20.16 5.27
CA ALA A 271 -3.61 21.18 5.31
C ALA A 271 -3.76 21.73 6.72
N ARG A 272 -4.12 23.01 6.86
CA ARG A 272 -4.27 23.71 8.15
C ARG A 272 -5.66 24.24 8.30
N LYS A 273 -6.20 24.12 9.51
CA LYS A 273 -7.42 24.83 9.88
C LYS A 273 -7.07 26.28 10.19
N PRO A 274 -7.72 27.27 9.57
CA PRO A 274 -7.55 28.69 9.93
C PRO A 274 -7.71 28.93 11.44
N GLY A 275 -6.99 29.95 11.96
CA GLY A 275 -7.01 30.31 13.38
C GLY A 275 -8.24 31.10 13.79
#